data_56f9db20e46c74f146536fd72732c691
#
_entry.id   56f9db20e46c74f146536fd72732c691
#
_cell.length_a   1.000
_cell.length_b   1.000
_cell.length_c   1.000
_cell.angle_alpha   90.00
_cell.angle_beta   90.00
_cell.angle_gamma   90.00
#
_symmetry.space_group_name_H-M   'P 1'
#
loop_
_entity.id
_entity.type
_entity.pdbx_description
1 polymer ?
#
loop_
_entity_poly.entity_id
_entity_poly.type
_entity_poly.pdbx_seq_one_letter_code
_entity_poly.pdbx_strand_id
1 'polypeptide(L)'
;MLPLTVIHYSREDPRSSVGGVQRFARNLERIFAEVRFLTPGSPGRAAALESRLPIICDNHFVLDWPAEHPVIGFQHGVAAVKFRATHSPGHWALARKQRRAASRPNTLWVACAEWVGRTFAQLHGNGASHVIYYPVDTARFDGRLENAGSRLVLHDARTRNKGRRLLPRLQRALPEWRFEPLGCAPEAVPERMRAAAAFVHLSRYEGNSLVCNEAMGMDLPCLFTRVGLLQDALAPTEVCAVDPGLLDDPARLLGQTAGFLDSLALRTYHPRPWVLAHATLEIATAGWRDVMLDFQQRTGWDLGLRREA
;
A
#
# COMPACT_ATOMS: atom_id res chain seq x y z
N MET A 1 11.22 -16.15 6.53
CA MET A 1 11.84 -15.77 5.24
C MET A 1 11.77 -16.97 4.32
N LEU A 2 11.36 -16.77 3.06
CA LEU A 2 11.30 -17.85 2.05
C LEU A 2 12.69 -18.07 1.46
N PRO A 3 13.14 -19.34 1.31
CA PRO A 3 14.47 -19.66 0.80
C PRO A 3 14.51 -19.57 -0.75
N LEU A 4 14.08 -18.44 -1.28
CA LEU A 4 13.96 -18.21 -2.72
C LEU A 4 14.72 -16.95 -3.13
N THR A 5 15.32 -17.00 -4.33
CA THR A 5 15.75 -15.81 -5.07
C THR A 5 14.63 -15.40 -6.01
N VAL A 6 14.25 -14.11 -6.00
CA VAL A 6 13.26 -13.53 -6.89
C VAL A 6 13.81 -12.31 -7.59
N ILE A 7 13.23 -11.94 -8.72
CA ILE A 7 13.51 -10.70 -9.42
C ILE A 7 12.32 -9.76 -9.19
N HIS A 8 12.56 -8.55 -8.71
CA HIS A 8 11.57 -7.49 -8.69
C HIS A 8 11.84 -6.50 -9.82
N TYR A 9 10.82 -6.30 -10.66
CA TYR A 9 10.92 -5.43 -11.84
C TYR A 9 9.96 -4.25 -11.74
N SER A 10 10.52 -3.06 -11.68
CA SER A 10 9.79 -1.81 -11.51
C SER A 10 10.41 -0.67 -12.32
N ARG A 11 9.74 0.49 -12.32
CA ARG A 11 10.20 1.69 -13.03
C ARG A 11 11.58 2.17 -12.59
N GLU A 12 11.82 2.13 -11.29
CA GLU A 12 13.00 2.69 -10.62
C GLU A 12 13.56 1.68 -9.63
N ASP A 13 14.87 1.72 -9.40
CA ASP A 13 15.45 0.94 -8.31
C ASP A 13 14.85 1.42 -6.97
N PRO A 14 14.22 0.55 -6.18
CA PRO A 14 13.59 0.91 -4.93
C PRO A 14 14.57 1.44 -3.87
N ARG A 15 15.87 1.25 -4.08
CA ARG A 15 16.94 1.78 -3.21
C ARG A 15 17.26 3.25 -3.52
N SER A 16 16.91 3.74 -4.71
CA SER A 16 17.24 5.10 -5.18
C SER A 16 16.21 6.16 -4.80
N SER A 17 15.01 5.76 -4.36
CA SER A 17 13.93 6.70 -4.05
C SER A 17 13.07 6.27 -2.87
N VAL A 18 12.29 7.20 -2.31
CA VAL A 18 11.40 6.97 -1.16
C VAL A 18 9.95 7.13 -1.58
N GLY A 19 9.19 6.03 -1.53
CA GLY A 19 7.76 6.00 -1.82
C GLY A 19 7.12 4.70 -1.32
N GLY A 20 5.80 4.62 -1.35
CA GLY A 20 5.08 3.43 -0.88
C GLY A 20 5.42 2.18 -1.69
N VAL A 21 5.53 2.30 -3.01
CA VAL A 21 5.90 1.20 -3.92
C VAL A 21 7.34 0.75 -3.68
N GLN A 22 8.27 1.71 -3.53
CA GLN A 22 9.68 1.41 -3.25
C GLN A 22 9.87 0.75 -1.87
N ARG A 23 9.10 1.19 -0.87
CA ARG A 23 9.13 0.55 0.46
C ARG A 23 8.53 -0.85 0.42
N PHE A 24 7.45 -1.06 -0.34
CA PHE A 24 6.94 -2.41 -0.59
C PHE A 24 8.02 -3.30 -1.21
N ALA A 25 8.69 -2.83 -2.27
CA ALA A 25 9.74 -3.59 -2.93
C ALA A 25 10.90 -3.96 -1.97
N ARG A 26 11.31 -3.03 -1.11
CA ARG A 26 12.33 -3.30 -0.06
C ARG A 26 11.82 -4.28 1.00
N ASN A 27 10.52 -4.33 1.30
CA ASN A 27 9.97 -5.34 2.20
C ASN A 27 10.10 -6.76 1.63
N LEU A 28 10.20 -6.92 0.30
CA LEU A 28 10.47 -8.24 -0.31
C LEU A 28 11.82 -8.80 0.15
N GLU A 29 12.84 -7.96 0.43
CA GLU A 29 14.14 -8.40 0.98
C GLU A 29 14.03 -9.01 2.39
N ARG A 30 12.90 -8.78 3.09
CA ARG A 30 12.59 -9.39 4.39
C ARG A 30 11.77 -10.68 4.25
N ILE A 31 11.18 -10.89 3.09
CA ILE A 31 10.30 -12.02 2.77
C ILE A 31 11.09 -13.13 2.05
N PHE A 32 11.95 -12.75 1.10
CA PHE A 32 12.75 -13.66 0.28
C PHE A 32 14.21 -13.64 0.68
N ALA A 33 14.90 -14.75 0.51
CA ALA A 33 16.34 -14.87 0.82
C ALA A 33 17.19 -13.92 -0.03
N GLU A 34 16.82 -13.73 -1.31
CA GLU A 34 17.48 -12.78 -2.21
C GLU A 34 16.45 -12.10 -3.10
N VAL A 35 16.59 -10.78 -3.28
CA VAL A 35 15.80 -10.00 -4.24
C VAL A 35 16.73 -9.23 -5.17
N ARG A 36 16.61 -9.50 -6.48
CA ARG A 36 17.33 -8.78 -7.53
C ARG A 36 16.43 -7.71 -8.11
N PHE A 37 16.81 -6.44 -7.94
CA PHE A 37 16.05 -5.33 -8.49
C PHE A 37 16.48 -5.02 -9.92
N LEU A 38 15.53 -5.04 -10.85
CA LEU A 38 15.72 -4.67 -12.25
C LEU A 38 14.78 -3.56 -12.65
N THR A 39 15.21 -2.73 -13.59
CA THR A 39 14.45 -1.65 -14.22
C THR A 39 14.46 -1.81 -15.74
N PRO A 40 13.64 -1.08 -16.51
CA PRO A 40 13.66 -1.14 -17.97
C PRO A 40 15.03 -0.93 -18.62
N GLY A 41 15.93 -0.18 -17.97
CA GLY A 41 17.30 0.06 -18.44
C GLY A 41 18.37 -0.89 -17.89
N SER A 42 18.00 -1.88 -17.06
CA SER A 42 18.98 -2.78 -16.45
C SER A 42 19.58 -3.77 -17.46
N PRO A 43 20.91 -3.97 -17.49
CA PRO A 43 21.56 -4.92 -18.42
C PRO A 43 21.25 -6.39 -18.11
N GLY A 44 20.87 -6.71 -16.86
CA GLY A 44 20.58 -8.07 -16.41
C GLY A 44 19.26 -8.68 -16.92
N ARG A 45 18.51 -7.99 -17.79
CA ARG A 45 17.20 -8.45 -18.23
C ARG A 45 17.26 -9.72 -19.10
N ALA A 46 18.27 -9.86 -19.98
CA ALA A 46 18.46 -11.07 -20.78
C ALA A 46 18.76 -12.28 -19.88
N ALA A 47 19.69 -12.12 -18.92
CA ALA A 47 20.00 -13.16 -17.95
C ALA A 47 18.78 -13.54 -17.07
N ALA A 48 17.90 -12.58 -16.78
CA ALA A 48 16.67 -12.84 -16.05
C ALA A 48 15.73 -13.79 -16.80
N LEU A 49 15.62 -13.65 -18.13
CA LEU A 49 14.81 -14.55 -18.97
C LEU A 49 15.33 -16.00 -18.98
N GLU A 50 16.64 -16.19 -18.87
CA GLU A 50 17.29 -17.51 -18.87
C GLU A 50 17.29 -18.17 -17.48
N SER A 51 17.15 -17.37 -16.43
CA SER A 51 17.39 -17.80 -15.04
C SER A 51 16.30 -18.68 -14.43
N ARG A 52 15.10 -18.75 -15.02
CA ARG A 52 13.90 -19.39 -14.41
C ARG A 52 13.59 -18.90 -12.99
N LEU A 53 14.05 -17.69 -12.61
CA LEU A 53 13.67 -17.09 -11.35
C LEU A 53 12.29 -16.43 -11.47
N PRO A 54 11.42 -16.50 -10.43
CA PRO A 54 10.17 -15.77 -10.45
C PRO A 54 10.39 -14.27 -10.59
N ILE A 55 9.67 -13.64 -11.53
CA ILE A 55 9.75 -12.21 -11.80
C ILE A 55 8.48 -11.54 -11.30
N ILE A 56 8.62 -10.69 -10.29
CA ILE A 56 7.54 -9.87 -9.71
C ILE A 56 7.57 -8.51 -10.38
N CYS A 57 6.54 -8.15 -11.14
CA CYS A 57 6.45 -6.91 -11.89
C CYS A 57 5.41 -5.98 -11.28
N ASP A 58 5.74 -4.69 -11.11
CA ASP A 58 4.78 -3.68 -10.67
C ASP A 58 3.77 -3.36 -11.77
N ASN A 59 2.47 -3.49 -11.48
CA ASN A 59 1.37 -3.06 -12.34
C ASN A 59 1.53 -3.51 -13.82
N HIS A 60 1.71 -2.54 -14.72
CA HIS A 60 1.78 -2.76 -16.17
C HIS A 60 3.16 -3.17 -16.68
N PHE A 61 4.19 -3.22 -15.85
CA PHE A 61 5.53 -3.60 -16.27
C PHE A 61 5.66 -5.09 -16.66
N VAL A 62 4.63 -5.89 -16.43
CA VAL A 62 4.50 -7.22 -17.02
C VAL A 62 4.57 -7.18 -18.56
N LEU A 63 4.20 -6.05 -19.19
CA LEU A 63 4.25 -5.87 -20.65
C LEU A 63 5.66 -5.76 -21.22
N ASP A 64 6.65 -5.54 -20.38
CA ASP A 64 8.03 -5.43 -20.80
C ASP A 64 8.69 -6.82 -21.02
N TRP A 65 8.00 -7.89 -20.64
CA TRP A 65 8.47 -9.27 -20.76
C TRP A 65 7.76 -9.99 -21.91
N PRO A 66 8.43 -10.96 -22.61
CA PRO A 66 7.81 -11.77 -23.64
C PRO A 66 6.51 -12.43 -23.15
N ALA A 67 5.50 -12.52 -24.00
CA ALA A 67 4.18 -13.01 -23.60
C ALA A 67 4.19 -14.47 -23.12
N GLU A 68 5.09 -15.27 -23.68
CA GLU A 68 5.33 -16.67 -23.32
C GLU A 68 6.04 -16.85 -21.98
N HIS A 69 6.81 -15.84 -21.53
CA HIS A 69 7.54 -15.92 -20.26
C HIS A 69 6.59 -15.68 -19.08
N PRO A 70 6.48 -16.62 -18.12
CA PRO A 70 5.60 -16.45 -16.98
C PRO A 70 6.12 -15.37 -16.02
N VAL A 71 5.23 -14.53 -15.54
CA VAL A 71 5.54 -13.47 -14.55
C VAL A 71 4.45 -13.34 -13.50
N ILE A 72 4.79 -12.75 -12.37
CA ILE A 72 3.86 -12.36 -11.32
C ILE A 72 3.62 -10.85 -11.45
N GLY A 73 2.36 -10.43 -11.68
CA GLY A 73 1.98 -9.02 -11.76
C GLY A 73 1.42 -8.54 -10.41
N PHE A 74 2.09 -7.61 -9.75
CA PHE A 74 1.61 -7.04 -8.49
C PHE A 74 0.88 -5.71 -8.74
N GLN A 75 -0.42 -5.67 -8.40
CA GLN A 75 -1.26 -4.48 -8.59
C GLN A 75 -1.26 -3.60 -7.34
N HIS A 76 -0.59 -2.45 -7.44
CA HIS A 76 -0.56 -1.43 -6.38
C HIS A 76 -1.81 -0.58 -6.32
N GLY A 77 -2.72 -0.73 -7.28
CA GLY A 77 -3.97 -0.01 -7.38
C GLY A 77 -4.56 -0.05 -8.79
N VAL A 78 -5.73 0.56 -8.96
CA VAL A 78 -6.48 0.58 -10.21
C VAL A 78 -6.40 1.95 -10.87
N ALA A 79 -5.65 2.04 -11.96
CA ALA A 79 -5.35 3.30 -12.64
C ALA A 79 -6.59 4.02 -13.19
N ALA A 80 -7.62 3.27 -13.63
CA ALA A 80 -8.88 3.84 -14.09
C ALA A 80 -9.65 4.55 -12.96
N VAL A 81 -9.66 3.97 -11.75
CA VAL A 81 -10.25 4.61 -10.56
C VAL A 81 -9.43 5.84 -10.15
N LYS A 82 -8.10 5.72 -10.16
CA LYS A 82 -7.21 6.85 -9.90
C LYS A 82 -7.42 7.99 -10.89
N PHE A 83 -7.62 7.69 -12.17
CA PHE A 83 -7.94 8.69 -13.19
C PHE A 83 -9.26 9.41 -12.86
N ARG A 84 -10.33 8.69 -12.53
CA ARG A 84 -11.63 9.29 -12.14
C ARG A 84 -11.49 10.21 -10.92
N ALA A 85 -10.68 9.84 -9.94
CA ALA A 85 -10.44 10.64 -8.73
C ALA A 85 -9.56 11.87 -8.95
N THR A 86 -8.71 11.89 -9.98
CA THR A 86 -7.65 12.91 -10.15
C THR A 86 -7.74 13.68 -11.45
N HIS A 87 -8.48 13.18 -12.45
CA HIS A 87 -8.60 13.71 -13.81
C HIS A 87 -7.25 13.97 -14.51
N SER A 88 -6.19 13.25 -14.12
CA SER A 88 -4.86 13.42 -14.66
C SER A 88 -4.65 12.65 -15.97
N PRO A 89 -4.22 13.30 -17.08
CA PRO A 89 -3.94 12.61 -18.35
C PRO A 89 -2.92 11.46 -18.20
N GLY A 90 -1.93 11.63 -17.31
CA GLY A 90 -0.97 10.56 -17.01
C GLY A 90 -1.63 9.31 -16.41
N HIS A 91 -2.65 9.49 -15.56
CA HIS A 91 -3.40 8.36 -15.01
C HIS A 91 -4.30 7.69 -16.05
N TRP A 92 -4.83 8.43 -17.01
CA TRP A 92 -5.54 7.85 -18.15
C TRP A 92 -4.62 6.98 -19.02
N ALA A 93 -3.43 7.49 -19.38
CA ALA A 93 -2.45 6.70 -20.12
C ALA A 93 -2.04 5.43 -19.36
N LEU A 94 -1.87 5.53 -18.02
CA LEU A 94 -1.60 4.39 -17.16
C LEU A 94 -2.74 3.37 -17.16
N ALA A 95 -4.01 3.84 -17.15
CA ALA A 95 -5.19 2.96 -17.20
C ALA A 95 -5.23 2.14 -18.51
N ARG A 96 -4.85 2.75 -19.66
CA ARG A 96 -4.73 2.02 -20.93
C ARG A 96 -3.64 0.95 -20.89
N LYS A 97 -2.48 1.28 -20.30
CA LYS A 97 -1.39 0.28 -20.11
C LYS A 97 -1.84 -0.85 -19.20
N GLN A 98 -2.49 -0.53 -18.07
CA GLN A 98 -2.99 -1.53 -17.12
C GLN A 98 -4.04 -2.45 -17.78
N ARG A 99 -4.93 -1.90 -18.61
CA ARG A 99 -5.91 -2.71 -19.39
C ARG A 99 -5.18 -3.70 -20.32
N ARG A 100 -4.14 -3.25 -21.05
CA ARG A 100 -3.34 -4.14 -21.91
C ARG A 100 -2.61 -5.21 -21.08
N ALA A 101 -2.05 -4.82 -19.95
CA ALA A 101 -1.37 -5.74 -19.04
C ALA A 101 -2.29 -6.83 -18.52
N ALA A 102 -3.54 -6.49 -18.20
CA ALA A 102 -4.54 -7.45 -17.72
C ALA A 102 -4.84 -8.58 -18.70
N SER A 103 -4.70 -8.33 -20.00
CA SER A 103 -4.90 -9.34 -21.06
C SER A 103 -3.64 -10.14 -21.39
N ARG A 104 -2.52 -9.91 -20.69
CA ARG A 104 -1.28 -10.63 -20.94
C ARG A 104 -1.40 -12.07 -20.46
N PRO A 105 -1.14 -13.08 -21.33
CA PRO A 105 -1.11 -14.48 -20.91
C PRO A 105 0.04 -14.74 -19.94
N ASN A 106 0.05 -15.89 -19.32
CA ASN A 106 1.11 -16.35 -18.39
C ASN A 106 1.46 -15.34 -17.30
N THR A 107 0.43 -14.61 -16.78
CA THR A 107 0.59 -13.67 -15.68
C THR A 107 -0.24 -14.14 -14.50
N LEU A 108 0.43 -14.38 -13.37
CA LEU A 108 -0.23 -14.59 -12.08
C LEU A 108 -0.42 -13.22 -11.41
N TRP A 109 -1.67 -12.82 -11.19
CA TRP A 109 -1.97 -11.51 -10.62
C TRP A 109 -2.11 -11.57 -9.11
N VAL A 110 -1.45 -10.64 -8.43
CA VAL A 110 -1.53 -10.38 -6.99
C VAL A 110 -1.98 -8.95 -6.78
N ALA A 111 -2.88 -8.70 -5.84
CA ALA A 111 -3.36 -7.35 -5.51
C ALA A 111 -2.91 -6.93 -4.11
N CYS A 112 -2.67 -5.63 -3.92
CA CYS A 112 -2.27 -5.07 -2.62
C CYS A 112 -3.44 -4.90 -1.63
N ALA A 113 -4.69 -5.12 -2.07
CA ALA A 113 -5.91 -5.05 -1.27
C ALA A 113 -7.06 -5.76 -2.01
N GLU A 114 -8.09 -6.22 -1.29
CA GLU A 114 -9.25 -6.91 -1.89
C GLU A 114 -9.98 -6.04 -2.92
N TRP A 115 -10.22 -4.77 -2.59
CA TRP A 115 -10.91 -3.85 -3.51
C TRP A 115 -10.14 -3.67 -4.82
N VAL A 116 -8.80 -3.70 -4.78
CA VAL A 116 -7.95 -3.61 -5.98
C VAL A 116 -8.17 -4.84 -6.84
N GLY A 117 -8.09 -6.05 -6.27
CA GLY A 117 -8.31 -7.30 -6.99
C GLY A 117 -9.72 -7.38 -7.58
N ARG A 118 -10.75 -7.10 -6.79
CA ARG A 118 -12.16 -7.08 -7.21
C ARG A 118 -12.41 -6.08 -8.35
N THR A 119 -11.94 -4.84 -8.19
CA THR A 119 -12.14 -3.79 -9.20
C THR A 119 -11.35 -4.05 -10.48
N PHE A 120 -10.15 -4.61 -10.35
CA PHE A 120 -9.34 -5.02 -11.50
C PHE A 120 -10.05 -6.11 -12.31
N ALA A 121 -10.63 -7.12 -11.63
CA ALA A 121 -11.42 -8.16 -12.25
C ALA A 121 -12.67 -7.60 -12.97
N GLN A 122 -13.41 -6.72 -12.31
CA GLN A 122 -14.62 -6.09 -12.89
C GLN A 122 -14.31 -5.28 -14.15
N LEU A 123 -13.18 -4.57 -14.17
CA LEU A 123 -12.82 -3.70 -15.30
C LEU A 123 -12.14 -4.43 -16.46
N HIS A 124 -11.51 -5.55 -16.20
CA HIS A 124 -10.62 -6.19 -17.17
C HIS A 124 -10.93 -7.66 -17.42
N GLY A 125 -11.89 -8.25 -16.70
CA GLY A 125 -12.28 -9.66 -16.85
C GLY A 125 -11.25 -10.66 -16.29
N ASN A 126 -10.14 -10.18 -15.71
CA ASN A 126 -9.07 -11.01 -15.18
C ASN A 126 -8.74 -10.56 -13.76
N GLY A 127 -8.99 -11.41 -12.79
CA GLY A 127 -8.85 -11.09 -11.37
C GLY A 127 -7.46 -11.41 -10.80
N ALA A 128 -7.15 -10.79 -9.68
CA ALA A 128 -6.04 -11.23 -8.85
C ALA A 128 -6.41 -12.56 -8.17
N SER A 129 -5.50 -13.53 -8.24
CA SER A 129 -5.67 -14.82 -7.57
C SER A 129 -5.34 -14.74 -6.08
N HIS A 130 -4.53 -13.76 -5.70
CA HIS A 130 -4.03 -13.56 -4.34
C HIS A 130 -4.14 -12.08 -3.94
N VAL A 131 -4.32 -11.85 -2.63
CA VAL A 131 -4.26 -10.52 -2.02
C VAL A 131 -3.18 -10.52 -0.95
N ILE A 132 -2.26 -9.56 -1.05
CA ILE A 132 -1.20 -9.37 -0.04
C ILE A 132 -1.17 -7.89 0.33
N TYR A 133 -1.66 -7.56 1.52
CA TYR A 133 -1.56 -6.21 2.06
C TYR A 133 -0.10 -5.79 2.27
N TYR A 134 0.18 -4.50 2.17
CA TYR A 134 1.52 -4.01 2.48
C TYR A 134 1.86 -4.29 3.94
N PRO A 135 2.90 -5.08 4.20
CA PRO A 135 3.22 -5.49 5.55
C PRO A 135 3.82 -4.36 6.37
N VAL A 136 3.46 -4.36 7.65
CA VAL A 136 4.03 -3.51 8.69
C VAL A 136 5.05 -4.30 9.50
N ASP A 137 6.16 -3.68 9.79
CA ASP A 137 7.13 -4.18 10.77
C ASP A 137 6.60 -3.92 12.19
N THR A 138 5.90 -4.89 12.75
CA THR A 138 5.24 -4.76 14.06
C THR A 138 6.20 -4.69 15.24
N ALA A 139 7.48 -5.00 15.04
CA ALA A 139 8.53 -4.77 16.04
C ALA A 139 8.94 -3.29 16.11
N ARG A 140 8.91 -2.60 14.95
CA ARG A 140 9.19 -1.15 14.87
C ARG A 140 7.95 -0.32 15.19
N PHE A 141 6.78 -0.75 14.70
CA PHE A 141 5.48 -0.13 14.97
C PHE A 141 4.79 -0.95 16.06
N ASP A 142 5.31 -0.84 17.29
CA ASP A 142 5.05 -1.74 18.41
C ASP A 142 3.75 -1.45 19.18
N GLY A 143 3.03 -0.39 18.82
CA GLY A 143 1.79 0.02 19.46
C GLY A 143 1.98 0.78 20.78
N ARG A 144 3.21 1.10 21.15
CA ARG A 144 3.49 1.88 22.36
C ARG A 144 3.43 3.36 22.05
N LEU A 145 2.42 4.04 22.56
CA LEU A 145 2.25 5.48 22.43
C LEU A 145 2.80 6.21 23.66
N GLU A 146 3.49 7.32 23.42
CA GLU A 146 4.03 8.23 24.46
C GLU A 146 3.43 9.62 24.21
N ASN A 147 2.10 9.68 24.12
CA ASN A 147 1.37 10.84 23.63
C ASN A 147 0.37 11.44 24.63
N ALA A 148 0.49 11.11 25.91
CA ALA A 148 -0.39 11.67 26.94
C ALA A 148 -0.37 13.21 26.92
N GLY A 149 -1.54 13.81 26.71
CA GLY A 149 -1.69 15.28 26.58
C GLY A 149 -1.16 15.85 25.24
N SER A 150 -0.69 15.04 24.31
CA SER A 150 -0.23 15.50 23.01
C SER A 150 -1.37 16.11 22.21
N ARG A 151 -1.08 17.20 21.51
CA ARG A 151 -1.97 17.87 20.52
C ARG A 151 -1.39 17.78 19.12
N LEU A 152 -0.43 16.90 18.89
CA LEU A 152 0.19 16.69 17.59
C LEU A 152 -0.67 15.76 16.73
N VAL A 153 -1.08 16.25 15.58
CA VAL A 153 -1.78 15.49 14.52
C VAL A 153 -0.84 15.35 13.34
N LEU A 154 -0.41 14.13 13.05
CA LEU A 154 0.45 13.86 11.90
C LEU A 154 -0.38 13.63 10.63
N HIS A 155 0.21 13.94 9.46
CA HIS A 155 -0.42 13.71 8.17
C HIS A 155 0.58 13.38 7.05
N ASP A 156 0.10 12.74 5.97
CA ASP A 156 0.87 12.49 4.72
C ASP A 156 0.37 13.35 3.55
N ALA A 157 0.00 14.60 3.79
CA ALA A 157 -0.59 15.48 2.80
C ALA A 157 0.46 16.15 1.88
N ARG A 158 1.27 15.35 1.18
CA ARG A 158 2.36 15.85 0.32
C ARG A 158 1.88 16.42 -1.02
N THR A 159 0.73 15.98 -1.52
CA THR A 159 0.18 16.38 -2.81
C THR A 159 -1.25 16.92 -2.69
N ARG A 160 -1.75 17.58 -3.76
CA ARG A 160 -3.16 18.02 -3.81
C ARG A 160 -4.12 16.85 -3.60
N ASN A 161 -3.83 15.70 -4.18
CA ASN A 161 -4.67 14.50 -4.06
C ASN A 161 -4.65 13.89 -2.66
N LYS A 162 -3.66 14.22 -1.85
CA LYS A 162 -3.51 13.80 -0.43
C LYS A 162 -3.87 14.91 0.55
N GLY A 163 -4.72 15.85 0.17
CA GLY A 163 -5.26 16.86 1.06
C GLY A 163 -4.33 18.05 1.38
N ARG A 164 -3.20 18.24 0.66
CA ARG A 164 -2.23 19.31 0.94
C ARG A 164 -2.86 20.70 1.10
N ARG A 165 -3.95 21.00 0.37
CA ARG A 165 -4.63 22.31 0.45
C ARG A 165 -5.61 22.41 1.61
N LEU A 166 -5.99 21.30 2.23
CA LEU A 166 -6.95 21.21 3.32
C LEU A 166 -6.29 21.44 4.68
N LEU A 167 -5.07 20.92 4.88
CA LEU A 167 -4.37 20.97 6.17
C LEU A 167 -4.18 22.41 6.72
N PRO A 168 -3.78 23.42 5.91
CA PRO A 168 -3.66 24.79 6.42
C PRO A 168 -5.00 25.40 6.86
N ARG A 169 -6.12 24.92 6.29
CA ARG A 169 -7.47 25.34 6.70
C ARG A 169 -7.86 24.72 8.03
N LEU A 170 -7.60 23.41 8.19
CA LEU A 170 -7.82 22.70 9.45
C LEU A 170 -6.96 23.30 10.56
N GLN A 171 -5.68 23.59 10.31
CA GLN A 171 -4.79 24.22 11.29
C GLN A 171 -5.29 25.58 11.77
N ARG A 172 -5.83 26.42 10.85
CA ARG A 172 -6.37 27.73 11.24
C ARG A 172 -7.66 27.64 12.03
N ALA A 173 -8.48 26.64 11.74
CA ALA A 173 -9.78 26.47 12.37
C ALA A 173 -9.72 25.70 13.70
N LEU A 174 -8.65 24.95 13.92
CA LEU A 174 -8.39 24.13 15.12
C LEU A 174 -7.01 24.52 15.70
N PRO A 175 -6.86 25.75 16.21
CA PRO A 175 -5.55 26.29 16.63
C PRO A 175 -4.96 25.58 17.84
N GLU A 176 -5.78 24.91 18.65
CA GLU A 176 -5.37 24.09 19.80
C GLU A 176 -4.66 22.79 19.39
N TRP A 177 -4.81 22.34 18.10
CA TRP A 177 -4.13 21.19 17.53
C TRP A 177 -2.99 21.63 16.62
N ARG A 178 -1.94 20.84 16.56
CA ARG A 178 -0.78 21.09 15.71
C ARG A 178 -0.72 20.04 14.59
N PHE A 179 -1.08 20.46 13.37
CA PHE A 179 -1.04 19.59 12.19
C PHE A 179 0.32 19.66 11.53
N GLU A 180 1.07 18.56 11.58
CA GLU A 180 2.41 18.47 11.02
C GLU A 180 2.54 17.36 9.97
N PRO A 181 3.29 17.61 8.87
CA PRO A 181 3.61 16.55 7.93
C PRO A 181 4.51 15.50 8.59
N LEU A 182 4.32 14.23 8.22
CA LEU A 182 5.18 13.13 8.69
C LEU A 182 6.64 13.28 8.21
N GLY A 183 6.96 14.13 7.28
CA GLY A 183 8.20 14.54 6.60
C GLY A 183 9.54 14.27 7.30
N CYS A 184 9.79 13.04 7.71
CA CYS A 184 11.04 12.59 8.34
C CYS A 184 11.63 11.39 7.59
N ALA A 185 12.86 11.03 7.92
CA ALA A 185 13.50 9.81 7.43
C ALA A 185 12.68 8.57 7.84
N PRO A 186 12.66 7.51 7.04
CA PRO A 186 11.87 6.30 7.33
C PRO A 186 12.15 5.70 8.71
N GLU A 187 13.36 5.82 9.19
CA GLU A 187 13.81 5.30 10.48
C GLU A 187 13.17 6.03 11.66
N ALA A 188 12.90 7.33 11.49
CA ALA A 188 12.30 8.18 12.53
C ALA A 188 10.76 8.16 12.54
N VAL A 189 10.12 7.49 11.58
CA VAL A 189 8.65 7.43 11.46
C VAL A 189 8.00 6.84 12.71
N PRO A 190 8.46 5.70 13.28
CA PRO A 190 7.84 5.13 14.48
C PRO A 190 7.89 6.08 15.67
N GLU A 191 9.03 6.71 15.91
CA GLU A 191 9.21 7.64 17.03
C GLU A 191 8.29 8.86 16.89
N ARG A 192 8.19 9.39 15.67
CA ARG A 192 7.31 10.52 15.41
C ARG A 192 5.84 10.16 15.58
N MET A 193 5.44 8.95 15.18
CA MET A 193 4.07 8.46 15.40
C MET A 193 3.80 8.19 16.89
N ARG A 194 4.78 7.72 17.65
CA ARG A 194 4.67 7.45 19.08
C ARG A 194 4.26 8.69 19.88
N ALA A 195 4.78 9.85 19.51
CA ALA A 195 4.52 11.14 20.18
C ALA A 195 3.22 11.82 19.70
N ALA A 196 2.55 11.32 18.68
CA ALA A 196 1.38 11.97 18.10
C ALA A 196 0.07 11.53 18.78
N ALA A 197 -0.89 12.45 18.88
CA ALA A 197 -2.25 12.17 19.35
C ALA A 197 -3.08 11.43 18.30
N ALA A 198 -2.87 11.74 17.01
CA ALA A 198 -3.63 11.15 15.91
C ALA A 198 -2.87 11.21 14.58
N PHE A 199 -3.34 10.40 13.61
CA PHE A 199 -2.89 10.44 12.22
C PHE A 199 -4.08 10.71 11.28
N VAL A 200 -3.91 11.70 10.39
CA VAL A 200 -4.95 12.12 9.43
C VAL A 200 -4.47 11.89 8.00
N HIS A 201 -5.26 11.16 7.21
CA HIS A 201 -4.95 10.86 5.80
C HIS A 201 -6.14 11.19 4.88
N LEU A 202 -6.10 12.39 4.27
CA LEU A 202 -7.14 12.94 3.42
C LEU A 202 -6.82 12.73 1.94
N SER A 203 -6.85 11.48 1.49
CA SER A 203 -6.53 11.15 0.09
C SER A 203 -7.78 10.95 -0.75
N ARG A 204 -7.72 11.35 -2.02
CA ARG A 204 -8.79 11.08 -3.00
C ARG A 204 -8.72 9.68 -3.58
N TYR A 205 -7.57 9.05 -3.47
CA TYR A 205 -7.33 7.72 -4.01
C TYR A 205 -6.12 7.09 -3.33
N GLU A 206 -6.26 5.85 -2.93
CA GLU A 206 -5.18 4.95 -2.51
C GLU A 206 -5.43 3.55 -3.07
N GLY A 207 -4.39 2.77 -3.30
CA GLY A 207 -4.49 1.32 -3.48
C GLY A 207 -4.56 0.64 -2.11
N ASN A 208 -3.40 0.58 -1.47
CA ASN A 208 -3.20 0.33 -0.04
C ASN A 208 -2.15 1.33 0.43
N SER A 209 -2.41 2.07 1.48
CA SER A 209 -1.48 3.09 1.98
C SER A 209 -0.60 2.52 3.07
N LEU A 210 0.68 2.28 2.76
CA LEU A 210 1.63 1.76 3.76
C LEU A 210 1.70 2.64 5.02
N VAL A 211 1.69 3.96 4.87
CA VAL A 211 1.74 4.87 6.02
C VAL A 211 0.48 4.80 6.88
N CYS A 212 -0.68 4.48 6.29
CA CYS A 212 -1.90 4.23 7.06
C CYS A 212 -1.79 2.93 7.84
N ASN A 213 -1.27 1.87 7.21
CA ASN A 213 -1.01 0.60 7.89
C ASN A 213 0.00 0.78 9.04
N GLU A 214 1.02 1.61 8.86
CA GLU A 214 2.01 1.93 9.89
C GLU A 214 1.39 2.71 11.05
N ALA A 215 0.54 3.71 10.77
CA ALA A 215 -0.16 4.45 11.81
C ALA A 215 -1.11 3.55 12.62
N MET A 216 -1.83 2.67 11.95
CA MET A 216 -2.65 1.64 12.61
C MET A 216 -1.78 0.64 13.40
N GLY A 217 -0.61 0.25 12.86
CA GLY A 217 0.36 -0.61 13.53
C GLY A 217 0.89 0.00 14.83
N MET A 218 1.01 1.33 14.90
CA MET A 218 1.33 2.07 16.14
C MET A 218 0.15 2.21 17.10
N ASP A 219 -1.01 1.67 16.77
CA ASP A 219 -2.27 1.85 17.50
C ASP A 219 -2.70 3.32 17.63
N LEU A 220 -2.25 4.14 16.69
CA LEU A 220 -2.54 5.57 16.67
C LEU A 220 -3.98 5.81 16.21
N PRO A 221 -4.78 6.64 16.92
CA PRO A 221 -6.09 7.06 16.43
C PRO A 221 -5.99 7.63 15.03
N CYS A 222 -6.84 7.14 14.10
CA CYS A 222 -6.75 7.44 12.68
C CYS A 222 -8.04 8.03 12.13
N LEU A 223 -7.92 9.13 11.35
CA LEU A 223 -9.00 9.66 10.51
C LEU A 223 -8.57 9.56 9.05
N PHE A 224 -9.25 8.70 8.29
CA PHE A 224 -8.94 8.44 6.88
C PHE A 224 -10.14 8.70 5.97
N THR A 225 -9.89 9.22 4.77
CA THR A 225 -10.92 9.12 3.72
C THR A 225 -11.19 7.67 3.36
N ARG A 226 -12.45 7.36 3.09
CA ARG A 226 -12.94 6.02 2.72
C ARG A 226 -12.48 5.64 1.31
N VAL A 227 -11.16 5.48 1.16
CA VAL A 227 -10.48 5.02 -0.06
C VAL A 227 -9.46 3.94 0.30
N GLY A 228 -8.95 3.24 -0.70
CA GLY A 228 -7.98 2.18 -0.47
C GLY A 228 -8.58 1.03 0.34
N LEU A 229 -7.84 0.54 1.33
CA LEU A 229 -8.24 -0.60 2.19
C LEU A 229 -9.58 -0.37 2.92
N LEU A 230 -10.05 0.87 3.11
CA LEU A 230 -11.37 1.15 3.69
C LEU A 230 -12.54 0.79 2.75
N GLN A 231 -12.28 0.31 1.54
CA GLN A 231 -13.26 -0.23 0.60
C GLN A 231 -13.32 -1.77 0.62
N ASP A 232 -12.48 -2.42 1.42
CA ASP A 232 -12.46 -3.88 1.56
C ASP A 232 -13.59 -4.37 2.46
N ALA A 233 -13.99 -5.63 2.30
CA ALA A 233 -14.99 -6.25 3.16
C ALA A 233 -14.48 -6.37 4.61
N LEU A 234 -13.17 -6.60 4.76
CA LEU A 234 -12.47 -6.69 6.04
C LEU A 234 -11.81 -5.36 6.44
N ALA A 235 -12.40 -4.22 6.04
CA ALA A 235 -11.86 -2.91 6.40
C ALA A 235 -11.75 -2.73 7.94
N PRO A 236 -10.71 -2.01 8.43
CA PRO A 236 -10.58 -1.75 9.86
C PRO A 236 -11.76 -0.90 10.36
N THR A 237 -12.41 -1.37 11.41
CA THR A 237 -13.58 -0.72 12.02
C THR A 237 -13.20 0.38 13.01
N GLU A 238 -12.02 0.28 13.62
CA GLU A 238 -11.50 1.23 14.62
C GLU A 238 -10.78 2.45 13.99
N VAL A 239 -11.18 2.81 12.78
CA VAL A 239 -10.69 4.01 12.06
C VAL A 239 -11.87 4.95 11.81
N CYS A 240 -11.72 6.24 12.10
CA CYS A 240 -12.70 7.24 11.73
C CYS A 240 -12.67 7.44 10.20
N ALA A 241 -13.72 7.01 9.51
CA ALA A 241 -13.82 7.05 8.06
C ALA A 241 -14.58 8.29 7.58
N VAL A 242 -13.94 9.05 6.69
CA VAL A 242 -14.50 10.28 6.07
C VAL A 242 -14.92 9.99 4.63
N ASP A 243 -16.10 10.43 4.22
CA ASP A 243 -16.53 10.34 2.83
C ASP A 243 -15.59 11.15 1.91
N PRO A 244 -15.08 10.58 0.79
CA PRO A 244 -14.21 11.29 -0.13
C PRO A 244 -14.82 12.58 -0.71
N GLY A 245 -16.15 12.69 -0.82
CA GLY A 245 -16.84 13.88 -1.29
C GLY A 245 -16.64 15.08 -0.38
N LEU A 246 -16.38 14.86 0.92
CA LEU A 246 -16.11 15.94 1.87
C LEU A 246 -14.76 16.64 1.64
N LEU A 247 -13.88 16.07 0.84
CA LEU A 247 -12.65 16.76 0.43
C LEU A 247 -12.91 17.99 -0.44
N ASP A 248 -14.13 18.12 -0.99
CA ASP A 248 -14.61 19.26 -1.76
C ASP A 248 -15.56 20.16 -0.94
N ASP A 249 -15.89 19.78 0.31
CA ASP A 249 -16.65 20.55 1.28
C ASP A 249 -15.83 20.79 2.56
N PRO A 250 -15.00 21.84 2.58
CA PRO A 250 -14.08 22.10 3.70
C PRO A 250 -14.79 22.38 5.03
N ALA A 251 -16.02 22.91 5.01
CA ALA A 251 -16.76 23.21 6.24
C ALA A 251 -17.23 21.91 6.93
N ARG A 252 -17.81 20.98 6.16
CA ARG A 252 -18.23 19.68 6.69
C ARG A 252 -17.03 18.81 7.07
N LEU A 253 -15.94 18.84 6.29
CA LEU A 253 -14.72 18.16 6.64
C LEU A 253 -14.13 18.66 7.96
N LEU A 254 -14.17 19.98 8.18
CA LEU A 254 -13.74 20.60 9.45
C LEU A 254 -14.58 20.06 10.62
N GLY A 255 -15.91 20.06 10.49
CA GLY A 255 -16.80 19.53 11.54
C GLY A 255 -16.51 18.07 11.89
N GLN A 256 -16.28 17.21 10.87
CA GLN A 256 -15.90 15.81 11.10
C GLN A 256 -14.53 15.66 11.74
N THR A 257 -13.55 16.48 11.33
CA THR A 257 -12.19 16.43 11.91
C THR A 257 -12.23 16.91 13.37
N ALA A 258 -12.94 18.00 13.69
CA ALA A 258 -13.12 18.46 15.05
C ALA A 258 -13.79 17.40 15.93
N GLY A 259 -14.92 16.84 15.50
CA GLY A 259 -15.61 15.79 16.23
C GLY A 259 -14.75 14.53 16.46
N PHE A 260 -13.90 14.17 15.50
CA PHE A 260 -12.93 13.08 15.70
C PHE A 260 -11.91 13.46 16.79
N LEU A 261 -11.32 14.65 16.73
CA LEU A 261 -10.30 15.08 17.69
C LEU A 261 -10.88 15.25 19.11
N ASP A 262 -12.11 15.76 19.23
CA ASP A 262 -12.83 15.86 20.51
C ASP A 262 -13.11 14.46 21.09
N SER A 263 -13.41 13.48 20.23
CA SER A 263 -13.67 12.11 20.65
C SER A 263 -12.46 11.39 21.25
N LEU A 264 -11.23 11.88 20.99
CA LEU A 264 -10.01 11.30 21.58
C LEU A 264 -9.97 11.38 23.11
N ALA A 265 -10.69 12.35 23.70
CA ALA A 265 -10.85 12.47 25.15
C ALA A 265 -11.92 11.50 25.73
N LEU A 266 -12.81 11.00 24.87
CA LEU A 266 -14.01 10.24 25.28
C LEU A 266 -13.95 8.76 24.96
N ARG A 267 -13.16 8.36 23.97
CA ARG A 267 -13.00 6.97 23.55
C ARG A 267 -11.58 6.66 23.12
N THR A 268 -11.21 5.41 23.28
CA THR A 268 -9.95 4.88 22.79
C THR A 268 -10.18 4.25 21.41
N TYR A 269 -9.22 4.43 20.50
CA TYR A 269 -9.19 3.81 19.19
C TYR A 269 -8.10 2.74 19.19
N HIS A 270 -8.41 1.54 18.73
CA HIS A 270 -7.49 0.41 18.69
C HIS A 270 -7.40 -0.21 17.28
N PRO A 271 -6.85 0.50 16.28
CA PRO A 271 -6.76 -0.02 14.91
C PRO A 271 -5.68 -1.10 14.73
N ARG A 272 -4.75 -1.26 15.66
CA ARG A 272 -3.65 -2.23 15.61
C ARG A 272 -4.09 -3.69 15.41
N PRO A 273 -5.15 -4.21 16.07
CA PRO A 273 -5.59 -5.59 15.89
C PRO A 273 -5.84 -5.95 14.42
N TRP A 274 -6.35 -5.02 13.61
CA TRP A 274 -6.51 -5.25 12.17
C TRP A 274 -5.16 -5.50 11.47
N VAL A 275 -4.13 -4.72 11.79
CA VAL A 275 -2.78 -4.89 11.24
C VAL A 275 -2.19 -6.24 11.64
N LEU A 276 -2.35 -6.61 12.92
CA LEU A 276 -1.86 -7.90 13.43
C LEU A 276 -2.56 -9.09 12.76
N ALA A 277 -3.83 -8.94 12.39
CA ALA A 277 -4.60 -9.99 11.72
C ALA A 277 -4.38 -10.07 10.20
N HIS A 278 -3.94 -8.98 9.53
CA HIS A 278 -3.99 -8.91 8.08
C HIS A 278 -2.72 -8.41 7.39
N ALA A 279 -1.87 -7.65 8.08
CA ALA A 279 -0.80 -6.90 7.43
C ALA A 279 0.53 -6.95 8.21
N THR A 280 0.91 -8.10 8.76
CA THR A 280 2.24 -8.32 9.33
C THR A 280 3.20 -8.89 8.29
N LEU A 281 4.50 -8.88 8.59
CA LEU A 281 5.51 -9.52 7.73
C LEU A 281 5.32 -11.04 7.64
N GLU A 282 4.89 -11.67 8.74
CA GLU A 282 4.61 -13.10 8.80
C GLU A 282 3.45 -13.48 7.88
N ILE A 283 2.34 -12.73 7.94
CA ILE A 283 1.17 -12.93 7.07
C ILE A 283 1.54 -12.69 5.60
N ALA A 284 2.28 -11.62 5.31
CA ALA A 284 2.73 -11.36 3.96
C ALA A 284 3.69 -12.47 3.45
N THR A 285 4.56 -12.99 4.30
CA THR A 285 5.46 -14.11 3.96
C THR A 285 4.67 -15.37 3.64
N ALA A 286 3.65 -15.71 4.42
CA ALA A 286 2.75 -16.83 4.14
C ALA A 286 2.01 -16.61 2.80
N GLY A 287 1.42 -15.43 2.59
CA GLY A 287 0.76 -15.10 1.32
C GLY A 287 1.70 -15.19 0.11
N TRP A 288 2.94 -14.74 0.23
CA TRP A 288 3.94 -14.88 -0.83
C TRP A 288 4.34 -16.35 -1.06
N ARG A 289 4.37 -17.18 -0.02
CA ARG A 289 4.57 -18.62 -0.17
C ARG A 289 3.47 -19.23 -1.04
N ASP A 290 2.21 -18.89 -0.78
CA ASP A 290 1.07 -19.39 -1.57
C ASP A 290 1.13 -18.91 -3.02
N VAL A 291 1.52 -17.65 -3.26
CA VAL A 291 1.77 -17.12 -4.62
C VAL A 291 2.84 -17.93 -5.33
N MET A 292 3.96 -18.23 -4.66
CA MET A 292 5.07 -18.98 -5.27
C MET A 292 4.70 -20.45 -5.54
N LEU A 293 3.88 -21.06 -4.67
CA LEU A 293 3.35 -22.41 -4.90
C LEU A 293 2.39 -22.46 -6.09
N ASP A 294 1.49 -21.48 -6.23
CA ASP A 294 0.60 -21.34 -7.39
C ASP A 294 1.41 -21.08 -8.67
N PHE A 295 2.42 -20.20 -8.61
CA PHE A 295 3.32 -19.93 -9.72
C PHE A 295 4.09 -21.18 -10.15
N GLN A 296 4.66 -21.94 -9.22
CA GLN A 296 5.31 -23.22 -9.47
C GLN A 296 4.37 -24.21 -10.17
N GLN A 297 3.14 -24.32 -9.68
CA GLN A 297 2.14 -25.23 -10.27
C GLN A 297 1.77 -24.83 -11.71
N ARG A 298 1.59 -23.53 -11.98
CA ARG A 298 1.22 -23.02 -13.30
C ARG A 298 2.33 -23.12 -14.34
N THR A 299 3.56 -22.95 -13.90
CA THR A 299 4.72 -22.90 -14.80
C THR A 299 5.42 -24.25 -14.97
N GLY A 300 5.24 -25.16 -14.02
CA GLY A 300 6.03 -26.38 -13.92
C GLY A 300 7.49 -26.16 -13.49
N TRP A 301 7.82 -24.93 -13.05
CA TRP A 301 9.17 -24.64 -12.54
C TRP A 301 9.30 -25.18 -11.12
N ASP A 302 10.37 -25.93 -10.85
CA ASP A 302 10.67 -26.36 -9.49
C ASP A 302 11.34 -25.22 -8.70
N LEU A 303 10.61 -24.63 -7.77
CA LEU A 303 11.11 -23.62 -6.85
C LEU A 303 11.60 -24.22 -5.52
N GLY A 304 11.59 -25.53 -5.38
CA GLY A 304 11.94 -26.21 -4.13
C GLY A 304 10.93 -26.04 -3.00
N LEU A 305 9.74 -25.53 -3.30
CA LEU A 305 8.67 -25.35 -2.29
C LEU A 305 7.76 -26.58 -2.25
N ARG A 306 7.36 -26.96 -1.03
CA ARG A 306 6.35 -28.00 -0.78
C ARG A 306 5.15 -27.41 -0.06
N ARG A 307 3.95 -27.92 -0.37
CA ARG A 307 2.77 -27.65 0.45
C ARG A 307 2.99 -28.33 1.81
N GLU A 308 2.74 -27.60 2.87
CA GLU A 308 2.67 -28.23 4.20
C GLU A 308 1.43 -29.12 4.22
N ALA A 309 1.60 -30.35 4.75
CA ALA A 309 0.53 -31.34 4.83
C ALA A 309 -0.51 -30.96 5.87
#